data_67d03cb4bf8e0d51e4165ba5b7331be6
#
_entry.id   67d03cb4bf8e0d51e4165ba5b7331be6
#
_cell.length_a   1.000
_cell.length_b   1.000
_cell.length_c   1.000
_cell.angle_alpha   90.00
_cell.angle_beta   90.00
_cell.angle_gamma   90.00
#
_symmetry.space_group_name_H-M   'P 1'
#
loop_
_entity.id
_entity.type
_entity.pdbx_description
1 polymer ?
#
loop_
_entity_poly.entity_id
_entity_poly.type
_entity_poly.pdbx_seq_one_letter_code
_entity_poly.pdbx_strand_id
1 'polypeptide(L)'
;MRVRSFFIGCMSIAALIALVVAGKLVFMDWSSYTAQTAAGEAVVSAAALMKIPEKMTSERGAYLVALSADAAGDDALRGQLAKLRAATDGAIEAAAETVKSAGYAGAAEQPAKLSRVAADMRKIRDWIDPALNKTKKDRDPSNLITLADEFQKVYAQVDGMVDTVDTAAAHAEGALAGYIGIARNSWSMRDYAGRRGTLYTASISSGAPMSASTIEQIADAAGHIDQVWTIIGAGIQRAGNPPALVQAAAIVQARYFVDNAAVYQKVMAAGRSDGKYPFNVAQYRTAHSPGLDSILLVRDGAFEAAQAFIGAKRQSAMAELMVAFGALALIAIGISGVVVVFTRRVVTPLVALTHAITRIADNDLTIEVPERSRGDEIGSMGAALETLRLNAVKARALADESAGHQQ
;
A
#
# COMPACT_ATOMS: atom_id res chain seq x y z
N MET A 1 23.84 -11.32 52.06
CA MET A 1 22.88 -11.05 50.97
C MET A 1 21.78 -12.10 51.07
N ARG A 2 20.51 -11.72 51.15
CA ARG A 2 19.42 -12.68 51.34
C ARG A 2 19.24 -13.46 50.03
N VAL A 3 19.21 -14.80 50.07
CA VAL A 3 19.04 -15.70 48.90
C VAL A 3 17.86 -15.26 48.03
N ARG A 4 16.76 -14.82 48.66
CA ARG A 4 15.60 -14.25 47.99
C ARG A 4 15.92 -13.04 47.09
N SER A 5 16.71 -12.07 47.62
CA SER A 5 17.06 -10.87 46.86
C SER A 5 18.01 -11.17 45.70
N PHE A 6 18.91 -12.11 45.84
CA PHE A 6 19.82 -12.55 44.79
C PHE A 6 19.08 -13.26 43.66
N PHE A 7 18.18 -14.21 43.99
CA PHE A 7 17.38 -14.91 43.00
C PHE A 7 16.44 -13.96 42.22
N ILE A 8 15.73 -13.09 42.95
CA ILE A 8 14.84 -12.08 42.29
C ILE A 8 15.68 -11.18 41.37
N GLY A 9 16.90 -10.78 41.80
CA GLY A 9 17.78 -9.97 40.96
C GLY A 9 18.20 -10.69 39.67
N CYS A 10 18.65 -11.94 39.76
CA CYS A 10 19.02 -12.74 38.58
C CYS A 10 17.83 -12.97 37.63
N MET A 11 16.64 -13.29 38.18
CA MET A 11 15.43 -13.49 37.38
C MET A 11 14.92 -12.19 36.73
N SER A 12 15.06 -11.06 37.45
CA SER A 12 14.72 -9.76 36.90
C SER A 12 15.60 -9.36 35.71
N ILE A 13 16.93 -9.66 35.79
CA ILE A 13 17.86 -9.42 34.69
C ILE A 13 17.52 -10.31 33.50
N ALA A 14 17.31 -11.60 33.71
CA ALA A 14 16.91 -12.53 32.65
C ALA A 14 15.60 -12.14 32.01
N ALA A 15 14.60 -11.74 32.79
CA ALA A 15 13.31 -11.24 32.32
C ALA A 15 13.47 -9.95 31.49
N LEU A 16 14.30 -9.02 31.95
CA LEU A 16 14.56 -7.76 31.22
C LEU A 16 15.21 -8.04 29.86
N ILE A 17 16.20 -8.89 29.80
CA ILE A 17 16.85 -9.28 28.53
C ILE A 17 15.84 -9.92 27.59
N ALA A 18 15.04 -10.87 28.06
CA ALA A 18 14.03 -11.54 27.25
C ALA A 18 12.96 -10.56 26.74
N LEU A 19 12.50 -9.62 27.58
CA LEU A 19 11.55 -8.60 27.21
C LEU A 19 12.12 -7.61 26.17
N VAL A 20 13.38 -7.21 26.30
CA VAL A 20 14.04 -6.32 25.32
C VAL A 20 14.16 -7.00 23.97
N VAL A 21 14.59 -8.26 23.92
CA VAL A 21 14.71 -9.02 22.66
C VAL A 21 13.35 -9.24 22.02
N ALA A 22 12.36 -9.71 22.78
CA ALA A 22 11.01 -9.94 22.26
C ALA A 22 10.33 -8.64 21.85
N GLY A 23 10.49 -7.57 22.61
CA GLY A 23 9.97 -6.24 22.28
C GLY A 23 10.56 -5.69 20.98
N LYS A 24 11.87 -5.93 20.72
CA LYS A 24 12.50 -5.55 19.45
C LYS A 24 11.88 -6.32 18.28
N LEU A 25 11.66 -7.63 18.42
CA LEU A 25 11.00 -8.43 17.36
C LEU A 25 9.59 -7.92 17.07
N VAL A 26 8.77 -7.73 18.09
CA VAL A 26 7.42 -7.18 17.94
C VAL A 26 7.46 -5.80 17.27
N PHE A 27 8.40 -4.93 17.62
CA PHE A 27 8.55 -3.61 17.00
C PHE A 27 8.93 -3.71 15.52
N MET A 28 9.84 -4.64 15.15
CA MET A 28 10.23 -4.85 13.75
C MET A 28 9.04 -5.35 12.92
N ASP A 29 8.31 -6.36 13.42
CA ASP A 29 7.15 -6.91 12.72
C ASP A 29 6.00 -5.92 12.63
N TRP A 30 5.78 -5.11 13.66
CA TRP A 30 4.82 -4.01 13.63
C TRP A 30 5.21 -2.95 12.58
N SER A 31 6.48 -2.57 12.54
CA SER A 31 6.99 -1.64 11.53
C SER A 31 6.83 -2.19 10.11
N SER A 32 7.09 -3.48 9.90
CA SER A 32 6.86 -4.16 8.63
C SER A 32 5.37 -4.13 8.24
N TYR A 33 4.47 -4.51 9.15
CA TYR A 33 3.04 -4.50 8.91
C TYR A 33 2.51 -3.09 8.55
N THR A 34 2.94 -2.06 9.27
CA THR A 34 2.52 -0.67 8.99
C THR A 34 3.06 -0.17 7.66
N ALA A 35 4.31 -0.51 7.30
CA ALA A 35 4.89 -0.18 6.00
C ALA A 35 4.12 -0.85 4.84
N GLN A 36 3.76 -2.14 4.97
CA GLN A 36 2.96 -2.84 3.96
C GLN A 36 1.53 -2.26 3.83
N THR A 37 0.96 -1.78 4.94
CA THR A 37 -0.35 -1.11 4.91
C THR A 37 -0.27 0.22 4.16
N ALA A 38 0.70 1.07 4.48
CA ALA A 38 0.93 2.34 3.79
C ALA A 38 1.25 2.13 2.29
N ALA A 39 2.00 1.08 1.95
CA ALA A 39 2.25 0.69 0.56
C ALA A 39 0.96 0.33 -0.19
N GLY A 40 0.07 -0.42 0.45
CA GLY A 40 -1.26 -0.74 -0.11
C GLY A 40 -2.11 0.51 -0.36
N GLU A 41 -2.12 1.43 0.57
CA GLU A 41 -2.82 2.72 0.44
C GLU A 41 -2.21 3.58 -0.68
N ALA A 42 -0.88 3.55 -0.86
CA ALA A 42 -0.21 4.20 -1.97
C ALA A 42 -0.66 3.62 -3.32
N VAL A 43 -0.73 2.29 -3.47
CA VAL A 43 -1.22 1.64 -4.70
C VAL A 43 -2.65 2.05 -5.03
N VAL A 44 -3.54 2.07 -4.02
CA VAL A 44 -4.95 2.50 -4.22
C VAL A 44 -5.01 3.98 -4.61
N SER A 45 -4.18 4.82 -4.02
CA SER A 45 -4.08 6.25 -4.35
C SER A 45 -3.57 6.47 -5.78
N ALA A 46 -2.54 5.72 -6.21
CA ALA A 46 -2.04 5.78 -7.59
C ALA A 46 -3.13 5.41 -8.60
N ALA A 47 -3.89 4.34 -8.32
CA ALA A 47 -4.99 3.90 -9.17
C ALA A 47 -6.07 4.99 -9.30
N ALA A 48 -6.44 5.65 -8.21
CA ALA A 48 -7.41 6.73 -8.21
C ALA A 48 -6.90 7.97 -8.96
N LEU A 49 -5.66 8.39 -8.71
CA LEU A 49 -5.03 9.53 -9.39
C LEU A 49 -4.92 9.31 -10.89
N MET A 50 -4.57 8.12 -11.36
CA MET A 50 -4.44 7.82 -12.78
C MET A 50 -5.77 7.69 -13.54
N LYS A 51 -6.92 7.74 -12.87
CA LYS A 51 -8.22 7.90 -13.51
C LYS A 51 -8.53 9.34 -13.90
N ILE A 52 -7.92 10.32 -13.24
CA ILE A 52 -8.14 11.75 -13.54
C ILE A 52 -7.72 12.08 -14.98
N PRO A 53 -6.49 11.82 -15.46
CA PRO A 53 -6.09 12.12 -16.82
C PRO A 53 -6.92 11.38 -17.88
N GLU A 54 -7.45 10.18 -17.57
CA GLU A 54 -8.37 9.46 -18.47
C GLU A 54 -9.65 10.28 -18.71
N LYS A 55 -10.30 10.77 -17.65
CA LYS A 55 -11.53 11.55 -17.76
C LYS A 55 -11.27 12.93 -18.36
N MET A 56 -10.19 13.58 -17.96
CA MET A 56 -9.73 14.84 -18.56
C MET A 56 -9.50 14.72 -20.07
N THR A 57 -8.89 13.61 -20.55
CA THR A 57 -8.67 13.38 -21.98
C THR A 57 -9.98 13.26 -22.74
N SER A 58 -10.99 12.62 -22.19
CA SER A 58 -12.32 12.53 -22.78
C SER A 58 -13.00 13.89 -22.87
N GLU A 59 -12.91 14.70 -21.82
CA GLU A 59 -13.42 16.07 -21.78
C GLU A 59 -12.69 16.97 -22.79
N ARG A 60 -11.34 16.95 -22.80
CA ARG A 60 -10.53 17.67 -23.80
C ARG A 60 -10.90 17.29 -25.23
N GLY A 61 -11.08 16.00 -25.50
CA GLY A 61 -11.46 15.50 -26.83
C GLY A 61 -12.77 16.10 -27.33
N ALA A 62 -13.76 16.25 -26.46
CA ALA A 62 -15.04 16.88 -26.79
C ALA A 62 -14.89 18.38 -27.10
N TYR A 63 -14.05 19.11 -26.34
CA TYR A 63 -13.73 20.50 -26.66
C TYR A 63 -13.05 20.68 -28.01
N LEU A 64 -12.06 19.84 -28.32
CA LEU A 64 -11.35 19.90 -29.61
C LEU A 64 -12.29 19.68 -30.78
N VAL A 65 -13.22 18.73 -30.65
CA VAL A 65 -14.26 18.50 -31.69
C VAL A 65 -15.19 19.72 -31.81
N ALA A 66 -15.68 20.23 -30.70
CA ALA A 66 -16.58 21.37 -30.68
C ALA A 66 -15.94 22.66 -31.24
N LEU A 67 -14.67 22.91 -30.88
CA LEU A 67 -13.93 24.08 -31.41
C LEU A 67 -13.63 23.96 -32.91
N SER A 68 -13.52 22.75 -33.44
CA SER A 68 -13.27 22.50 -34.86
C SER A 68 -14.56 22.54 -35.71
N ALA A 69 -15.74 22.42 -35.11
CA ALA A 69 -17.03 22.44 -35.81
C ALA A 69 -17.38 23.83 -36.33
N ASP A 70 -17.99 23.91 -37.50
CA ASP A 70 -18.37 25.17 -38.12
C ASP A 70 -19.51 25.88 -37.36
N ALA A 71 -20.45 25.11 -36.81
CA ALA A 71 -21.58 25.62 -36.03
C ALA A 71 -21.18 25.94 -34.57
N ALA A 72 -21.95 26.82 -33.94
CA ALA A 72 -21.96 26.99 -32.49
C ALA A 72 -22.46 25.73 -31.78
N GLY A 73 -22.06 25.53 -30.54
CA GLY A 73 -22.48 24.39 -29.74
C GLY A 73 -23.98 24.40 -29.45
N ASP A 74 -24.61 23.28 -29.71
CA ASP A 74 -26.03 23.03 -29.45
C ASP A 74 -26.29 22.42 -28.05
N ASP A 75 -27.55 22.15 -27.74
CA ASP A 75 -27.93 21.55 -26.46
C ASP A 75 -27.41 20.11 -26.30
N ALA A 76 -27.25 19.38 -27.40
CA ALA A 76 -26.70 18.04 -27.38
C ALA A 76 -25.22 18.06 -26.96
N LEU A 77 -24.42 18.96 -27.52
CA LEU A 77 -23.03 19.19 -27.11
C LEU A 77 -22.93 19.63 -25.65
N ARG A 78 -23.78 20.58 -25.22
CA ARG A 78 -23.82 21.03 -23.82
C ARG A 78 -24.12 19.87 -22.86
N GLY A 79 -25.09 19.02 -23.19
CA GLY A 79 -25.41 17.81 -22.40
C GLY A 79 -24.28 16.80 -22.37
N GLN A 80 -23.57 16.62 -23.49
CA GLN A 80 -22.38 15.75 -23.53
C GLN A 80 -21.24 16.29 -22.66
N LEU A 81 -20.92 17.57 -22.78
CA LEU A 81 -19.88 18.22 -21.97
C LEU A 81 -20.20 18.18 -20.49
N ALA A 82 -21.47 18.42 -20.10
CA ALA A 82 -21.88 18.30 -18.70
C ALA A 82 -21.58 16.91 -18.11
N LYS A 83 -21.86 15.84 -18.86
CA LYS A 83 -21.54 14.46 -18.43
C LYS A 83 -20.04 14.22 -18.30
N LEU A 84 -19.24 14.72 -19.26
CA LEU A 84 -17.78 14.53 -19.25
C LEU A 84 -17.13 15.33 -18.12
N ARG A 85 -17.59 16.56 -17.86
CA ARG A 85 -17.16 17.39 -16.73
C ARG A 85 -17.48 16.72 -15.40
N ALA A 86 -18.70 16.20 -15.23
CA ALA A 86 -19.10 15.46 -14.04
C ALA A 86 -18.22 14.21 -13.84
N ALA A 87 -17.82 13.52 -14.92
CA ALA A 87 -16.92 12.38 -14.82
C ALA A 87 -15.50 12.79 -14.39
N THR A 88 -14.99 13.94 -14.89
CA THR A 88 -13.69 14.49 -14.47
C THR A 88 -13.74 14.91 -13.00
N ASP A 89 -14.77 15.65 -12.60
CA ASP A 89 -14.94 16.12 -11.23
C ASP A 89 -15.09 14.94 -10.25
N GLY A 90 -15.88 13.94 -10.60
CA GLY A 90 -16.03 12.72 -9.81
C GLY A 90 -14.74 11.94 -9.66
N ALA A 91 -13.88 11.91 -10.69
CA ALA A 91 -12.56 11.26 -10.58
C ALA A 91 -11.63 12.03 -9.64
N ILE A 92 -11.64 13.36 -9.68
CA ILE A 92 -10.86 14.21 -8.78
C ILE A 92 -11.34 14.04 -7.32
N GLU A 93 -12.65 14.04 -7.12
CA GLU A 93 -13.27 13.87 -5.79
C GLU A 93 -12.99 12.48 -5.21
N ALA A 94 -13.12 11.42 -6.00
CA ALA A 94 -12.80 10.06 -5.59
C ALA A 94 -11.31 9.91 -5.22
N ALA A 95 -10.41 10.54 -5.99
CA ALA A 95 -9.00 10.56 -5.66
C ALA A 95 -8.74 11.34 -4.36
N ALA A 96 -9.40 12.48 -4.15
CA ALA A 96 -9.26 13.28 -2.94
C ALA A 96 -9.70 12.53 -1.68
N GLU A 97 -10.81 11.79 -1.74
CA GLU A 97 -11.27 10.97 -0.61
C GLU A 97 -10.29 9.80 -0.34
N THR A 98 -9.76 9.18 -1.41
CA THR A 98 -8.78 8.09 -1.29
C THR A 98 -7.49 8.54 -0.61
N VAL A 99 -6.91 9.68 -1.01
CA VAL A 99 -5.63 10.16 -0.47
C VAL A 99 -5.77 10.78 0.92
N LYS A 100 -6.94 11.23 1.31
CA LYS A 100 -7.22 11.89 2.59
C LYS A 100 -7.01 10.96 3.79
N SER A 101 -7.32 9.68 3.64
CA SER A 101 -7.17 8.64 4.67
C SER A 101 -5.85 7.86 4.57
N ALA A 102 -5.03 8.15 3.58
CA ALA A 102 -3.81 7.39 3.33
C ALA A 102 -2.65 7.81 4.24
N GLY A 103 -1.88 6.81 4.71
CA GLY A 103 -0.76 6.98 5.64
C GLY A 103 0.63 6.93 4.99
N TYR A 104 0.75 6.92 3.66
CA TYR A 104 2.07 6.93 2.99
C TYR A 104 2.74 8.31 3.05
N ALA A 105 4.05 8.33 2.87
CA ALA A 105 4.84 9.57 2.88
C ALA A 105 4.38 10.54 1.78
N GLY A 106 4.02 11.77 2.15
CA GLY A 106 3.52 12.80 1.23
C GLY A 106 2.01 12.77 0.97
N ALA A 107 1.26 11.83 1.55
CA ALA A 107 -0.20 11.76 1.41
C ALA A 107 -0.91 13.03 1.91
N ALA A 108 -0.44 13.61 3.01
CA ALA A 108 -1.05 14.78 3.64
C ALA A 108 -1.13 16.02 2.71
N GLU A 109 -0.24 16.12 1.73
CA GLU A 109 -0.22 17.25 0.78
C GLU A 109 -1.15 17.04 -0.44
N GLN A 110 -1.54 15.81 -0.72
CA GLN A 110 -2.27 15.43 -1.93
C GLN A 110 -3.65 16.10 -2.03
N PRO A 111 -4.47 16.21 -0.95
CA PRO A 111 -5.78 16.86 -1.03
C PRO A 111 -5.70 18.32 -1.48
N ALA A 112 -4.68 19.06 -1.02
CA ALA A 112 -4.47 20.45 -1.43
C ALA A 112 -4.07 20.55 -2.91
N LYS A 113 -3.26 19.61 -3.42
CA LYS A 113 -2.89 19.53 -4.84
C LYS A 113 -4.12 19.22 -5.69
N LEU A 114 -4.97 18.26 -5.30
CA LEU A 114 -6.21 17.93 -5.99
C LEU A 114 -7.21 19.10 -6.03
N SER A 115 -7.28 19.87 -4.95
CA SER A 115 -8.09 21.09 -4.93
C SER A 115 -7.62 22.13 -5.96
N ARG A 116 -6.30 22.21 -6.21
CA ARG A 116 -5.74 23.07 -7.29
C ARG A 116 -6.09 22.52 -8.67
N VAL A 117 -5.96 21.20 -8.89
CA VAL A 117 -6.38 20.54 -10.12
C VAL A 117 -7.84 20.85 -10.43
N ALA A 118 -8.75 20.72 -9.45
CA ALA A 118 -10.16 21.06 -9.62
C ALA A 118 -10.39 22.53 -9.93
N ALA A 119 -9.64 23.43 -9.31
CA ALA A 119 -9.72 24.87 -9.57
C ALA A 119 -9.23 25.22 -10.97
N ASP A 120 -8.14 24.62 -11.43
CA ASP A 120 -7.59 24.88 -12.77
C ASP A 120 -8.50 24.28 -13.86
N MET A 121 -9.11 23.12 -13.63
CA MET A 121 -10.15 22.60 -14.53
C MET A 121 -11.35 23.55 -14.67
N ARG A 122 -11.80 24.15 -13.56
CA ARG A 122 -12.87 25.18 -13.61
C ARG A 122 -12.46 26.39 -14.43
N LYS A 123 -11.25 26.93 -14.24
CA LYS A 123 -10.72 28.06 -15.04
C LYS A 123 -10.69 27.74 -16.53
N ILE A 124 -10.24 26.51 -16.90
CA ILE A 124 -10.24 26.08 -18.31
C ILE A 124 -11.66 26.09 -18.87
N ARG A 125 -12.64 25.58 -18.13
CA ARG A 125 -14.05 25.54 -18.53
C ARG A 125 -14.62 26.94 -18.70
N ASP A 126 -14.42 27.82 -17.71
CA ASP A 126 -14.91 29.20 -17.73
C ASP A 126 -14.31 29.99 -18.91
N TRP A 127 -13.04 29.72 -19.25
CA TRP A 127 -12.36 30.32 -20.36
C TRP A 127 -12.86 29.82 -21.73
N ILE A 128 -13.11 28.50 -21.87
CA ILE A 128 -13.46 27.90 -23.17
C ILE A 128 -14.94 28.01 -23.51
N ASP A 129 -15.85 28.04 -22.53
CA ASP A 129 -17.29 28.04 -22.74
C ASP A 129 -17.80 29.19 -23.63
N PRO A 130 -17.30 30.42 -23.51
CA PRO A 130 -17.68 31.49 -24.44
C PRO A 130 -17.32 31.21 -25.90
N ALA A 131 -16.22 30.51 -26.15
CA ALA A 131 -15.81 30.17 -27.52
C ALA A 131 -16.70 29.11 -28.16
N LEU A 132 -17.24 28.17 -27.34
CA LEU A 132 -18.15 27.12 -27.83
C LEU A 132 -19.48 27.67 -28.30
N ASN A 133 -19.91 28.84 -27.82
CA ASN A 133 -21.13 29.49 -28.21
C ASN A 133 -21.03 30.31 -29.51
N LYS A 134 -19.81 30.37 -30.10
CA LYS A 134 -19.53 31.09 -31.35
C LYS A 134 -19.44 30.13 -32.53
N THR A 135 -19.66 30.64 -33.75
CA THR A 135 -19.32 29.89 -34.96
C THR A 135 -17.81 29.85 -35.15
N LYS A 136 -17.30 28.91 -35.94
CA LYS A 136 -15.84 28.75 -36.18
C LYS A 136 -15.19 30.05 -36.67
N LYS A 137 -15.89 30.83 -37.48
CA LYS A 137 -15.40 32.10 -38.04
C LYS A 137 -15.16 33.17 -36.97
N ASP A 138 -15.92 33.10 -35.88
CA ASP A 138 -15.89 34.08 -34.79
C ASP A 138 -15.03 33.63 -33.61
N ARG A 139 -14.47 32.40 -33.68
CA ARG A 139 -13.56 31.83 -32.65
C ARG A 139 -12.15 32.31 -32.91
N ASP A 140 -11.41 32.55 -31.83
CA ASP A 140 -9.99 32.76 -31.88
C ASP A 140 -9.28 31.43 -32.29
N PRO A 141 -8.50 31.42 -33.39
CA PRO A 141 -7.77 30.22 -33.80
C PRO A 141 -6.77 29.66 -32.76
N SER A 142 -6.28 30.54 -31.86
CA SER A 142 -5.37 30.14 -30.78
C SER A 142 -6.02 29.26 -29.72
N ASN A 143 -7.35 29.23 -29.61
CA ASN A 143 -8.08 28.47 -28.60
C ASN A 143 -7.69 26.98 -28.59
N LEU A 144 -7.43 26.38 -29.75
CA LEU A 144 -7.03 24.97 -29.85
C LEU A 144 -5.67 24.70 -29.20
N ILE A 145 -4.70 25.60 -29.46
CA ILE A 145 -3.35 25.48 -28.92
C ILE A 145 -3.37 25.74 -27.41
N THR A 146 -3.99 26.87 -27.02
CA THR A 146 -4.10 27.26 -25.61
C THR A 146 -4.82 26.19 -24.77
N LEU A 147 -5.89 25.60 -25.31
CA LEU A 147 -6.59 24.49 -24.64
C LEU A 147 -5.66 23.29 -24.39
N ALA A 148 -4.89 22.90 -25.41
CA ALA A 148 -3.95 21.79 -25.28
C ALA A 148 -2.90 22.08 -24.20
N ASP A 149 -2.34 23.29 -24.17
CA ASP A 149 -1.32 23.72 -23.21
C ASP A 149 -1.87 23.77 -21.77
N GLU A 150 -3.08 24.31 -21.59
CA GLU A 150 -3.71 24.36 -20.26
C GLU A 150 -4.01 22.94 -19.71
N PHE A 151 -4.53 22.03 -20.54
CA PHE A 151 -4.68 20.64 -20.13
C PHE A 151 -3.36 19.98 -19.81
N GLN A 152 -2.29 20.27 -20.57
CA GLN A 152 -0.96 19.73 -20.30
C GLN A 152 -0.43 20.15 -18.94
N LYS A 153 -0.65 21.42 -18.53
CA LYS A 153 -0.27 21.90 -17.19
C LYS A 153 -0.97 21.12 -16.08
N VAL A 154 -2.26 20.81 -16.27
CA VAL A 154 -3.02 20.03 -15.28
C VAL A 154 -2.58 18.57 -15.26
N TYR A 155 -2.29 17.97 -16.43
CA TYR A 155 -1.70 16.61 -16.47
C TYR A 155 -0.38 16.53 -15.71
N ALA A 156 0.50 17.53 -15.87
CA ALA A 156 1.78 17.57 -15.15
C ALA A 156 1.61 17.66 -13.63
N GLN A 157 0.56 18.36 -13.14
CA GLN A 157 0.23 18.36 -11.70
C GLN A 157 -0.16 16.99 -11.20
N VAL A 158 -1.02 16.27 -11.93
CA VAL A 158 -1.46 14.91 -11.57
C VAL A 158 -0.28 13.93 -11.63
N ASP A 159 0.57 14.05 -12.65
CA ASP A 159 1.76 13.21 -12.81
C ASP A 159 2.72 13.37 -11.64
N GLY A 160 2.98 14.61 -11.18
CA GLY A 160 3.78 14.88 -9.98
C GLY A 160 3.18 14.34 -8.68
N MET A 161 1.84 14.16 -8.63
CA MET A 161 1.18 13.49 -7.52
C MET A 161 1.40 11.97 -7.59
N VAL A 162 1.32 11.38 -8.78
CA VAL A 162 1.62 9.96 -9.01
C VAL A 162 3.10 9.67 -8.71
N ASP A 163 4.04 10.57 -9.04
CA ASP A 163 5.47 10.42 -8.67
C ASP A 163 5.68 10.35 -7.16
N THR A 164 4.94 11.17 -6.39
CA THR A 164 4.99 11.12 -4.92
C THR A 164 4.55 9.75 -4.39
N VAL A 165 3.46 9.23 -4.95
CA VAL A 165 2.91 7.92 -4.57
C VAL A 165 3.84 6.77 -4.98
N ASP A 166 4.38 6.82 -6.21
CA ASP A 166 5.34 5.83 -6.74
C ASP A 166 6.58 5.74 -5.84
N THR A 167 7.14 6.90 -5.48
CA THR A 167 8.28 6.98 -4.57
C THR A 167 7.96 6.37 -3.20
N ALA A 168 6.81 6.68 -2.62
CA ALA A 168 6.40 6.12 -1.34
C ALA A 168 6.18 4.60 -1.40
N ALA A 169 5.54 4.11 -2.45
CA ALA A 169 5.32 2.68 -2.68
C ALA A 169 6.65 1.93 -2.88
N ALA A 170 7.57 2.49 -3.67
CA ALA A 170 8.89 1.92 -3.93
C ALA A 170 9.76 1.83 -2.68
N HIS A 171 9.70 2.83 -1.79
CA HIS A 171 10.42 2.80 -0.51
C HIS A 171 9.89 1.75 0.46
N ALA A 172 8.60 1.50 0.45
CA ALA A 172 7.97 0.49 1.30
C ALA A 172 8.18 -0.93 0.75
N GLU A 173 8.04 -1.11 -0.57
CA GLU A 173 8.21 -2.38 -1.26
C GLU A 173 8.63 -2.12 -2.72
N GLY A 174 9.91 -2.34 -3.04
CA GLY A 174 10.50 -1.99 -4.35
C GLY A 174 9.81 -2.62 -5.56
N ALA A 175 9.16 -3.79 -5.40
CA ALA A 175 8.42 -4.44 -6.49
C ALA A 175 7.22 -3.61 -6.97
N LEU A 176 6.64 -2.75 -6.11
CA LEU A 176 5.47 -1.94 -6.45
C LEU A 176 5.77 -0.89 -7.53
N ALA A 177 6.99 -0.35 -7.55
CA ALA A 177 7.43 0.57 -8.62
C ALA A 177 7.32 -0.09 -10.00
N GLY A 178 7.56 -1.40 -10.10
CA GLY A 178 7.38 -2.16 -11.34
C GLY A 178 5.93 -2.16 -11.82
N TYR A 179 4.97 -2.39 -10.94
CA TYR A 179 3.54 -2.37 -11.28
C TYR A 179 3.04 -0.97 -11.63
N ILE A 180 3.41 0.05 -10.84
CA ILE A 180 3.06 1.44 -11.13
C ILE A 180 3.68 1.88 -12.45
N GLY A 181 4.92 1.47 -12.74
CA GLY A 181 5.60 1.72 -14.01
C GLY A 181 4.86 1.10 -15.21
N ILE A 182 4.33 -0.13 -15.09
CA ILE A 182 3.47 -0.75 -16.12
C ILE A 182 2.21 0.08 -16.32
N ALA A 183 1.55 0.52 -15.25
CA ALA A 183 0.35 1.34 -15.32
C ALA A 183 0.61 2.69 -16.01
N ARG A 184 1.72 3.37 -15.69
CA ARG A 184 2.13 4.64 -16.32
C ARG A 184 2.46 4.45 -17.80
N ASN A 185 3.16 3.39 -18.16
CA ASN A 185 3.45 3.07 -19.56
C ASN A 185 2.17 2.75 -20.35
N SER A 186 1.21 2.03 -19.75
CA SER A 186 -0.11 1.81 -20.35
C SER A 186 -0.83 3.14 -20.63
N TRP A 187 -0.80 4.08 -19.70
CA TRP A 187 -1.35 5.42 -19.91
C TRP A 187 -0.61 6.17 -21.03
N SER A 188 0.71 6.16 -21.03
CA SER A 188 1.52 6.79 -22.09
C SER A 188 1.19 6.22 -23.46
N MET A 189 1.11 4.88 -23.59
CA MET A 189 0.69 4.20 -24.83
C MET A 189 -0.71 4.67 -25.27
N ARG A 190 -1.66 4.80 -24.31
CA ARG A 190 -3.03 5.25 -24.58
C ARG A 190 -3.07 6.69 -25.08
N ASP A 191 -2.21 7.57 -24.58
CA ASP A 191 -2.11 8.97 -25.03
C ASP A 191 -1.56 9.05 -26.46
N TYR A 192 -0.46 8.36 -26.77
CA TYR A 192 0.07 8.28 -28.14
C TYR A 192 -0.93 7.68 -29.13
N ALA A 193 -1.63 6.62 -28.70
CA ALA A 193 -2.69 6.00 -29.53
C ALA A 193 -3.86 6.97 -29.78
N GLY A 194 -4.22 7.77 -28.77
CA GLY A 194 -5.22 8.83 -28.89
C GLY A 194 -4.81 9.95 -29.85
N ARG A 195 -3.56 10.41 -29.77
CA ARG A 195 -2.99 11.41 -30.68
C ARG A 195 -3.02 10.90 -32.14
N ARG A 196 -2.56 9.66 -32.36
CA ARG A 196 -2.65 9.01 -33.67
C ARG A 196 -4.07 8.93 -34.19
N GLY A 197 -5.04 8.56 -33.33
CA GLY A 197 -6.46 8.54 -33.66
C GLY A 197 -7.03 9.91 -34.04
N THR A 198 -6.54 10.98 -33.43
CA THR A 198 -6.92 12.37 -33.75
C THR A 198 -6.43 12.76 -35.15
N LEU A 199 -5.21 12.40 -35.54
CA LEU A 199 -4.67 12.65 -36.89
C LEU A 199 -5.49 11.94 -37.97
N TYR A 200 -5.88 10.69 -37.75
CA TYR A 200 -6.79 9.97 -38.64
C TYR A 200 -8.18 10.63 -38.71
N THR A 201 -8.72 11.03 -37.58
CA THR A 201 -10.02 11.72 -37.50
C THR A 201 -10.01 13.02 -38.34
N ALA A 202 -8.95 13.84 -38.19
CA ALA A 202 -8.79 15.07 -38.93
C ALA A 202 -8.68 14.82 -40.46
N SER A 203 -7.93 13.80 -40.85
CA SER A 203 -7.79 13.41 -42.25
C SER A 203 -9.11 12.94 -42.86
N ILE A 204 -9.86 12.08 -42.16
CA ILE A 204 -11.19 11.62 -42.57
C ILE A 204 -12.16 12.80 -42.71
N SER A 205 -12.12 13.73 -41.75
CA SER A 205 -12.97 14.92 -41.76
C SER A 205 -12.68 15.87 -42.95
N SER A 206 -11.42 15.95 -43.36
CA SER A 206 -11.01 16.81 -44.49
C SER A 206 -11.46 16.24 -45.87
N GLY A 207 -11.62 14.92 -45.95
CA GLY A 207 -11.90 14.24 -47.23
C GLY A 207 -10.80 14.40 -48.29
N ALA A 208 -9.58 14.76 -47.88
CA ALA A 208 -8.44 15.02 -48.74
C ALA A 208 -7.28 14.04 -48.43
N PRO A 209 -6.36 13.83 -49.41
CA PRO A 209 -5.13 13.09 -49.12
C PRO A 209 -4.36 13.64 -47.92
N MET A 210 -3.69 12.78 -47.18
CA MET A 210 -2.84 13.18 -46.04
C MET A 210 -1.60 13.91 -46.55
N SER A 211 -1.20 14.97 -45.86
CA SER A 211 0.08 15.62 -46.09
C SER A 211 1.24 14.70 -45.65
N ALA A 212 2.43 14.91 -46.22
CA ALA A 212 3.64 14.17 -45.83
C ALA A 212 3.90 14.34 -44.31
N SER A 213 3.72 15.53 -43.75
CA SER A 213 3.86 15.79 -42.30
C SER A 213 2.84 15.01 -41.46
N THR A 214 1.59 14.86 -41.90
CA THR A 214 0.59 14.07 -41.20
C THR A 214 0.98 12.59 -41.18
N ILE A 215 1.46 12.06 -42.30
CA ILE A 215 1.92 10.69 -42.40
C ILE A 215 3.13 10.43 -41.48
N GLU A 216 4.07 11.38 -41.41
CA GLU A 216 5.22 11.33 -40.52
C GLU A 216 4.82 11.33 -39.05
N GLN A 217 3.94 12.23 -38.63
CA GLN A 217 3.40 12.27 -37.26
C GLN A 217 2.67 10.98 -36.86
N ILE A 218 1.93 10.36 -37.78
CA ILE A 218 1.27 9.06 -37.57
C ILE A 218 2.32 7.96 -37.37
N ALA A 219 3.39 7.96 -38.18
CA ALA A 219 4.48 6.99 -38.08
C ALA A 219 5.26 7.15 -36.76
N ASP A 220 5.57 8.38 -36.37
CA ASP A 220 6.21 8.69 -35.10
C ASP A 220 5.39 8.19 -33.91
N ALA A 221 4.10 8.52 -33.88
CA ALA A 221 3.20 8.02 -32.84
C ALA A 221 3.13 6.47 -32.81
N ALA A 222 3.17 5.81 -33.98
CA ALA A 222 3.20 4.34 -34.04
C ALA A 222 4.48 3.77 -33.44
N GLY A 223 5.66 4.38 -33.77
CA GLY A 223 6.94 3.97 -33.19
C GLY A 223 6.99 4.09 -31.67
N HIS A 224 6.46 5.19 -31.12
CA HIS A 224 6.33 5.34 -29.66
C HIS A 224 5.41 4.27 -29.03
N ILE A 225 4.28 3.95 -29.66
CA ILE A 225 3.36 2.93 -29.17
C ILE A 225 4.05 1.56 -29.12
N ASP A 226 4.76 1.18 -30.18
CA ASP A 226 5.47 -0.11 -30.27
C ASP A 226 6.59 -0.20 -29.23
N GLN A 227 7.34 0.88 -29.02
CA GLN A 227 8.37 0.96 -27.99
C GLN A 227 7.79 0.80 -26.60
N VAL A 228 6.74 1.56 -26.26
CA VAL A 228 6.10 1.49 -24.94
C VAL A 228 5.47 0.12 -24.71
N TRP A 229 4.87 -0.49 -25.75
CA TRP A 229 4.35 -1.85 -25.66
C TRP A 229 5.43 -2.89 -25.33
N THR A 230 6.60 -2.74 -25.94
CA THR A 230 7.77 -3.58 -25.62
C THR A 230 8.19 -3.44 -24.16
N ILE A 231 8.21 -2.20 -23.64
CA ILE A 231 8.53 -1.91 -22.23
C ILE A 231 7.49 -2.53 -21.29
N ILE A 232 6.20 -2.43 -21.62
CA ILE A 232 5.10 -3.06 -20.88
C ILE A 232 5.30 -4.57 -20.83
N GLY A 233 5.56 -5.22 -21.96
CA GLY A 233 5.79 -6.67 -22.05
C GLY A 233 6.96 -7.13 -21.17
N ALA A 234 8.09 -6.41 -21.22
CA ALA A 234 9.24 -6.68 -20.36
C ALA A 234 8.92 -6.45 -18.88
N GLY A 235 8.09 -5.44 -18.56
CA GLY A 235 7.59 -5.19 -17.21
C GLY A 235 6.73 -6.33 -16.66
N ILE A 236 5.79 -6.83 -17.47
CA ILE A 236 4.92 -7.97 -17.13
C ILE A 236 5.75 -9.23 -16.84
N GLN A 237 6.75 -9.52 -17.67
CA GLN A 237 7.66 -10.65 -17.45
C GLN A 237 8.46 -10.51 -16.15
N ARG A 238 9.03 -9.33 -15.88
CA ARG A 238 9.76 -9.06 -14.61
C ARG A 238 8.88 -9.17 -13.37
N ALA A 239 7.59 -8.85 -13.50
CA ALA A 239 6.61 -9.02 -12.45
C ALA A 239 6.16 -10.48 -12.23
N GLY A 240 6.70 -11.46 -13.00
CA GLY A 240 6.36 -12.87 -12.89
C GLY A 240 5.07 -13.26 -13.63
N ASN A 241 4.66 -12.50 -14.64
CA ASN A 241 3.46 -12.72 -15.45
C ASN A 241 2.16 -12.85 -14.63
N PRO A 242 1.78 -11.85 -13.84
CA PRO A 242 0.54 -11.89 -13.07
C PRO A 242 -0.66 -12.14 -13.98
N PRO A 243 -1.62 -13.03 -13.61
CA PRO A 243 -2.73 -13.41 -14.47
C PRO A 243 -3.54 -12.23 -15.02
N ALA A 244 -3.83 -11.24 -14.19
CA ALA A 244 -4.57 -10.02 -14.58
C ALA A 244 -3.84 -9.26 -15.70
N LEU A 245 -2.52 -9.11 -15.61
CA LEU A 245 -1.71 -8.43 -16.62
C LEU A 245 -1.59 -9.24 -17.92
N VAL A 246 -1.42 -10.55 -17.82
CA VAL A 246 -1.36 -11.44 -19.00
C VAL A 246 -2.68 -11.39 -19.76
N GLN A 247 -3.80 -11.46 -19.07
CA GLN A 247 -5.13 -11.36 -19.67
C GLN A 247 -5.35 -9.99 -20.34
N ALA A 248 -5.02 -8.89 -19.63
CA ALA A 248 -5.13 -7.55 -20.19
C ALA A 248 -4.28 -7.37 -21.43
N ALA A 249 -3.02 -7.86 -21.43
CA ALA A 249 -2.12 -7.80 -22.58
C ALA A 249 -2.66 -8.59 -23.78
N ALA A 250 -3.25 -9.76 -23.56
CA ALA A 250 -3.88 -10.55 -24.63
C ALA A 250 -5.05 -9.80 -25.27
N ILE A 251 -5.86 -9.09 -24.48
CA ILE A 251 -6.98 -8.28 -24.98
C ILE A 251 -6.45 -7.09 -25.81
N VAL A 252 -5.40 -6.41 -25.35
CA VAL A 252 -4.75 -5.32 -26.13
C VAL A 252 -4.19 -5.85 -27.43
N GLN A 253 -3.52 -7.00 -27.41
CA GLN A 253 -2.99 -7.63 -28.63
C GLN A 253 -4.10 -7.89 -29.65
N ALA A 254 -5.24 -8.40 -29.23
CA ALA A 254 -6.35 -8.67 -30.13
C ALA A 254 -7.01 -7.39 -30.62
N ARG A 255 -7.44 -6.51 -29.71
CA ARG A 255 -8.26 -5.34 -30.04
C ARG A 255 -7.48 -4.19 -30.64
N TYR A 256 -6.28 -3.89 -30.10
CA TYR A 256 -5.51 -2.73 -30.55
C TYR A 256 -4.54 -3.08 -31.68
N PHE A 257 -3.76 -4.16 -31.55
CA PHE A 257 -2.75 -4.52 -32.54
C PHE A 257 -3.30 -5.33 -33.73
N VAL A 258 -4.49 -5.95 -33.58
CA VAL A 258 -5.12 -6.69 -34.72
C VAL A 258 -6.30 -5.88 -35.25
N ASP A 259 -7.37 -5.67 -34.48
CA ASP A 259 -8.61 -5.06 -34.98
C ASP A 259 -8.39 -3.61 -35.42
N ASN A 260 -7.79 -2.77 -34.55
CA ASN A 260 -7.53 -1.37 -34.90
C ASN A 260 -6.49 -1.23 -36.01
N ALA A 261 -5.49 -2.10 -36.09
CA ALA A 261 -4.51 -2.06 -37.16
C ALA A 261 -5.18 -2.25 -38.55
N ALA A 262 -6.16 -3.13 -38.67
CA ALA A 262 -6.93 -3.30 -39.89
C ALA A 262 -7.73 -2.02 -40.27
N VAL A 263 -8.27 -1.28 -39.30
CA VAL A 263 -8.94 0.02 -39.53
C VAL A 263 -7.93 1.06 -39.99
N TYR A 264 -6.80 1.18 -39.29
CA TYR A 264 -5.74 2.14 -39.61
C TYR A 264 -5.13 1.92 -40.99
N GLN A 265 -4.90 0.67 -41.42
CA GLN A 265 -4.42 0.36 -42.74
C GLN A 265 -5.36 0.87 -43.86
N LYS A 266 -6.68 0.69 -43.70
CA LYS A 266 -7.66 1.20 -44.67
C LYS A 266 -7.65 2.72 -44.75
N VAL A 267 -7.60 3.41 -43.59
CA VAL A 267 -7.55 4.87 -43.54
C VAL A 267 -6.24 5.40 -44.11
N MET A 268 -5.12 4.77 -43.80
CA MET A 268 -3.82 5.16 -44.33
C MET A 268 -3.72 4.94 -45.85
N ALA A 269 -4.27 3.86 -46.38
CA ALA A 269 -4.29 3.60 -47.84
C ALA A 269 -5.05 4.71 -48.59
N ALA A 270 -6.23 5.10 -48.10
CA ALA A 270 -7.01 6.19 -48.67
C ALA A 270 -6.27 7.55 -48.54
N GLY A 271 -5.66 7.81 -47.37
CA GLY A 271 -4.91 9.03 -47.12
C GLY A 271 -3.67 9.20 -47.98
N ARG A 272 -3.00 8.11 -48.37
CA ARG A 272 -1.87 8.10 -49.29
C ARG A 272 -2.26 8.16 -50.78
N SER A 273 -3.57 8.03 -51.07
CA SER A 273 -4.11 8.00 -52.43
C SER A 273 -4.94 9.25 -52.70
N ASP A 274 -6.25 9.10 -52.81
CA ASP A 274 -7.17 10.13 -53.26
C ASP A 274 -7.99 10.79 -52.16
N GLY A 275 -7.80 10.40 -50.89
CA GLY A 275 -8.56 10.94 -49.75
C GLY A 275 -9.99 10.42 -49.60
N LYS A 276 -10.38 9.39 -50.43
CA LYS A 276 -11.69 8.75 -50.31
C LYS A 276 -11.71 7.72 -49.21
N TYR A 277 -11.90 8.20 -48.00
CA TYR A 277 -11.87 7.36 -46.80
C TYR A 277 -13.07 6.41 -46.75
N PRO A 278 -12.86 5.11 -46.36
CA PRO A 278 -13.93 4.11 -46.28
C PRO A 278 -14.84 4.29 -45.08
N PHE A 279 -14.54 5.27 -44.21
CA PHE A 279 -15.29 5.60 -42.99
C PHE A 279 -15.59 7.08 -42.96
N ASN A 280 -16.75 7.46 -42.43
CA ASN A 280 -16.95 8.80 -41.89
C ASN A 280 -16.37 8.83 -40.45
N VAL A 281 -16.27 10.04 -39.84
CA VAL A 281 -15.71 10.24 -38.50
C VAL A 281 -16.42 9.41 -37.43
N ALA A 282 -17.76 9.31 -37.48
CA ALA A 282 -18.53 8.54 -36.51
C ALA A 282 -18.25 7.03 -36.62
N GLN A 283 -18.24 6.50 -37.84
CA GLN A 283 -17.92 5.09 -38.10
C GLN A 283 -16.49 4.76 -37.68
N TYR A 284 -15.53 5.63 -38.00
CA TYR A 284 -14.14 5.46 -37.59
C TYR A 284 -14.02 5.42 -36.06
N ARG A 285 -14.66 6.38 -35.34
CA ARG A 285 -14.64 6.40 -33.87
C ARG A 285 -15.23 5.13 -33.26
N THR A 286 -16.37 4.66 -33.78
CA THR A 286 -16.98 3.41 -33.31
C THR A 286 -16.06 2.22 -33.52
N ALA A 287 -15.33 2.18 -34.63
CA ALA A 287 -14.45 1.06 -34.97
C ALA A 287 -13.16 1.04 -34.13
N HIS A 288 -12.56 2.23 -33.84
CA HIS A 288 -11.23 2.24 -33.19
C HIS A 288 -11.27 2.43 -31.68
N SER A 289 -12.34 3.03 -31.09
CA SER A 289 -12.41 3.30 -29.65
C SER A 289 -12.26 2.06 -28.76
N PRO A 290 -12.88 0.91 -29.08
CA PRO A 290 -12.72 -0.30 -28.24
C PRO A 290 -11.27 -0.77 -28.11
N GLY A 291 -10.46 -0.61 -29.16
CA GLY A 291 -9.04 -0.91 -29.09
C GLY A 291 -8.25 0.07 -28.22
N LEU A 292 -8.57 1.37 -28.32
CA LEU A 292 -8.01 2.40 -27.45
C LEU A 292 -8.31 2.14 -25.96
N ASP A 293 -9.55 1.79 -25.66
CA ASP A 293 -10.00 1.55 -24.28
C ASP A 293 -9.38 0.28 -23.72
N SER A 294 -9.09 -0.72 -24.59
CA SER A 294 -8.41 -1.95 -24.16
C SER A 294 -7.03 -1.70 -23.57
N ILE A 295 -6.31 -0.66 -24.01
CA ILE A 295 -5.00 -0.31 -23.46
C ILE A 295 -5.08 -0.01 -21.96
N LEU A 296 -6.15 0.61 -21.51
CA LEU A 296 -6.36 0.93 -20.09
C LEU A 296 -6.56 -0.31 -19.21
N LEU A 297 -6.94 -1.45 -19.78
CA LEU A 297 -7.03 -2.71 -19.05
C LEU A 297 -5.67 -3.16 -18.50
N VAL A 298 -4.56 -2.81 -19.17
CA VAL A 298 -3.21 -3.10 -18.67
C VAL A 298 -2.89 -2.26 -17.44
N ARG A 299 -3.30 -0.98 -17.43
CA ARG A 299 -3.20 -0.11 -16.24
C ARG A 299 -3.97 -0.70 -15.07
N ASP A 300 -5.22 -1.06 -15.32
CA ASP A 300 -6.11 -1.59 -14.28
C ASP A 300 -5.61 -2.96 -13.78
N GLY A 301 -5.16 -3.84 -14.68
CA GLY A 301 -4.53 -5.11 -14.32
C GLY A 301 -3.21 -4.96 -13.56
N ALA A 302 -2.45 -3.89 -13.82
CA ALA A 302 -1.24 -3.60 -13.04
C ALA A 302 -1.56 -3.22 -11.59
N PHE A 303 -2.59 -2.42 -11.38
CA PHE A 303 -3.05 -2.09 -10.03
C PHE A 303 -3.69 -3.28 -9.31
N GLU A 304 -4.45 -4.12 -10.02
CA GLU A 304 -4.98 -5.37 -9.46
C GLU A 304 -3.85 -6.30 -9.00
N ALA A 305 -2.83 -6.50 -9.85
CA ALA A 305 -1.67 -7.31 -9.52
C ALA A 305 -0.85 -6.72 -8.35
N ALA A 306 -0.69 -5.39 -8.31
CA ALA A 306 -0.03 -4.70 -7.20
C ALA A 306 -0.79 -4.88 -5.88
N GLN A 307 -2.12 -4.76 -5.90
CA GLN A 307 -2.97 -4.96 -4.72
C GLN A 307 -2.92 -6.42 -4.23
N ALA A 308 -2.94 -7.38 -5.15
CA ALA A 308 -2.80 -8.79 -4.80
C ALA A 308 -1.42 -9.08 -4.16
N PHE A 309 -0.35 -8.54 -4.75
CA PHE A 309 1.00 -8.67 -4.25
C PHE A 309 1.15 -8.09 -2.84
N ILE A 310 0.75 -6.83 -2.63
CA ILE A 310 0.88 -6.17 -1.33
C ILE A 310 -0.07 -6.76 -0.29
N GLY A 311 -1.24 -7.25 -0.70
CA GLY A 311 -2.18 -7.97 0.14
C GLY A 311 -1.59 -9.24 0.74
N ALA A 312 -0.89 -10.05 -0.08
CA ALA A 312 -0.18 -11.23 0.38
C ALA A 312 0.96 -10.88 1.36
N LYS A 313 1.75 -9.85 1.06
CA LYS A 313 2.81 -9.35 1.95
C LYS A 313 2.27 -8.88 3.29
N ARG A 314 1.18 -8.12 3.30
CA ARG A 314 0.53 -7.65 4.53
C ARG A 314 0.00 -8.81 5.37
N GLN A 315 -0.56 -9.84 4.73
CA GLN A 315 -1.04 -11.04 5.42
C GLN A 315 0.12 -11.79 6.09
N SER A 316 1.26 -11.96 5.40
CA SER A 316 2.48 -12.55 5.99
C SER A 316 2.98 -11.73 7.17
N ALA A 317 3.11 -10.41 7.02
CA ALA A 317 3.56 -9.52 8.11
C ALA A 317 2.62 -9.59 9.33
N MET A 318 1.31 -9.70 9.12
CA MET A 318 0.34 -9.88 10.20
C MET A 318 0.51 -11.21 10.91
N ALA A 319 0.76 -12.29 10.16
CA ALA A 319 1.01 -13.61 10.74
C ALA A 319 2.31 -13.64 11.58
N GLU A 320 3.40 -13.04 11.09
CA GLU A 320 4.66 -12.89 11.82
C GLU A 320 4.47 -12.09 13.12
N LEU A 321 3.73 -11.00 13.05
CA LEU A 321 3.39 -10.17 14.21
C LEU A 321 2.60 -10.97 15.26
N MET A 322 1.61 -11.79 14.85
CA MET A 322 0.85 -12.65 15.77
C MET A 322 1.76 -13.69 16.45
N VAL A 323 2.70 -14.29 15.70
CA VAL A 323 3.68 -15.24 16.24
C VAL A 323 4.58 -14.55 17.27
N ALA A 324 5.06 -13.33 16.98
CA ALA A 324 5.90 -12.56 17.89
C ALA A 324 5.16 -12.22 19.20
N PHE A 325 3.90 -11.80 19.14
CA PHE A 325 3.07 -11.57 20.33
C PHE A 325 2.82 -12.87 21.11
N GLY A 326 2.56 -13.98 20.43
CA GLY A 326 2.40 -15.28 21.06
C GLY A 326 3.66 -15.73 21.79
N ALA A 327 4.83 -15.57 21.18
CA ALA A 327 6.12 -15.87 21.78
C ALA A 327 6.38 -14.99 23.02
N LEU A 328 6.11 -13.68 22.93
CA LEU A 328 6.24 -12.75 24.05
C LEU A 328 5.35 -13.16 25.24
N ALA A 329 4.11 -13.53 24.97
CA ALA A 329 3.17 -14.00 26.00
C ALA A 329 3.66 -15.29 26.67
N LEU A 330 4.14 -16.27 25.89
CA LEU A 330 4.69 -17.53 26.41
C LEU A 330 5.94 -17.29 27.30
N ILE A 331 6.84 -16.40 26.88
CA ILE A 331 8.01 -16.01 27.69
C ILE A 331 7.56 -15.38 29.02
N ALA A 332 6.60 -14.46 28.99
CA ALA A 332 6.08 -13.81 30.20
C ALA A 332 5.42 -14.81 31.17
N ILE A 333 4.62 -15.73 30.65
CA ILE A 333 4.00 -16.82 31.42
C ILE A 333 5.06 -17.74 32.00
N GLY A 334 6.06 -18.14 31.22
CA GLY A 334 7.15 -19.02 31.66
C GLY A 334 7.96 -18.39 32.79
N ILE A 335 8.39 -17.12 32.64
CA ILE A 335 9.13 -16.39 33.69
C ILE A 335 8.27 -16.26 34.97
N SER A 336 7.01 -15.86 34.83
CA SER A 336 6.09 -15.76 35.95
C SER A 336 5.90 -17.10 36.67
N GLY A 337 5.74 -18.17 35.92
CA GLY A 337 5.63 -19.54 36.46
C GLY A 337 6.87 -19.94 37.27
N VAL A 338 8.08 -19.75 36.72
CA VAL A 338 9.33 -20.02 37.40
C VAL A 338 9.45 -19.22 38.69
N VAL A 339 9.15 -17.92 38.68
CA VAL A 339 9.20 -17.08 39.88
C VAL A 339 8.23 -17.56 40.95
N VAL A 340 7.00 -17.89 40.58
CA VAL A 340 5.98 -18.39 41.52
C VAL A 340 6.40 -19.73 42.11
N VAL A 341 6.80 -20.69 41.27
CA VAL A 341 7.22 -22.04 41.73
C VAL A 341 8.44 -21.97 42.64
N PHE A 342 9.46 -21.21 42.24
CA PHE A 342 10.65 -21.04 43.06
C PHE A 342 10.37 -20.34 44.38
N THR A 343 9.58 -19.30 44.39
CA THR A 343 9.19 -18.61 45.61
C THR A 343 8.45 -19.52 46.56
N ARG A 344 7.48 -20.28 46.08
CA ARG A 344 6.67 -21.17 46.92
C ARG A 344 7.45 -22.44 47.37
N ARG A 345 8.26 -23.04 46.50
CA ARG A 345 8.93 -24.30 46.77
C ARG A 345 10.29 -24.15 47.44
N VAL A 346 10.97 -23.01 47.27
CA VAL A 346 12.34 -22.85 47.78
C VAL A 346 12.42 -21.69 48.78
N VAL A 347 12.02 -20.47 48.38
CA VAL A 347 12.23 -19.27 49.20
C VAL A 347 11.40 -19.29 50.48
N THR A 348 10.10 -19.59 50.35
CA THR A 348 9.20 -19.59 51.55
C THR A 348 9.59 -20.65 52.56
N PRO A 349 9.85 -21.92 52.18
CA PRO A 349 10.36 -22.94 53.13
C PRO A 349 11.71 -22.61 53.80
N LEU A 350 12.65 -22.06 53.04
CA LEU A 350 13.98 -21.68 53.60
C LEU A 350 13.83 -20.54 54.61
N VAL A 351 12.95 -19.58 54.38
CA VAL A 351 12.66 -18.49 55.36
C VAL A 351 12.00 -19.07 56.59
N ALA A 352 11.06 -20.03 56.46
CA ALA A 352 10.42 -20.69 57.59
C ALA A 352 11.43 -21.49 58.44
N LEU A 353 12.33 -22.22 57.83
CA LEU A 353 13.43 -22.94 58.51
C LEU A 353 14.37 -21.95 59.24
N THR A 354 14.72 -20.82 58.59
CA THR A 354 15.56 -19.78 59.20
C THR A 354 14.90 -19.20 60.46
N HIS A 355 13.60 -18.94 60.41
CA HIS A 355 12.84 -18.49 61.57
C HIS A 355 12.82 -19.55 62.68
N ALA A 356 12.66 -20.81 62.33
CA ALA A 356 12.70 -21.88 63.31
C ALA A 356 14.09 -22.03 63.96
N ILE A 357 15.21 -21.90 63.21
CA ILE A 357 16.56 -21.85 63.74
C ILE A 357 16.71 -20.72 64.75
N THR A 358 16.30 -19.51 64.40
CA THR A 358 16.39 -18.35 65.31
C THR A 358 15.65 -18.58 66.62
N ARG A 359 14.40 -19.08 66.57
CA ARG A 359 13.61 -19.37 67.77
C ARG A 359 14.25 -20.48 68.64
N ILE A 360 14.80 -21.54 68.06
CA ILE A 360 15.53 -22.57 68.80
C ILE A 360 16.77 -21.98 69.49
N ALA A 361 17.51 -21.10 68.79
CA ALA A 361 18.66 -20.38 69.32
C ALA A 361 18.29 -19.46 70.48
N ASP A 362 17.11 -18.84 70.40
CA ASP A 362 16.52 -18.00 71.50
C ASP A 362 15.92 -18.87 72.65
N ASN A 363 16.21 -20.20 72.63
CA ASN A 363 15.73 -21.13 73.62
C ASN A 363 14.22 -21.40 73.65
N ASP A 364 13.49 -21.03 72.58
CA ASP A 364 12.12 -21.42 72.38
C ASP A 364 12.02 -22.80 71.69
N LEU A 365 12.03 -23.86 72.53
CA LEU A 365 12.00 -25.25 72.09
C LEU A 365 10.57 -25.79 71.87
N THR A 366 9.53 -24.94 72.04
CA THR A 366 8.12 -25.36 71.87
C THR A 366 7.64 -25.36 70.45
N ILE A 367 8.40 -24.80 69.50
CA ILE A 367 8.04 -24.68 68.10
C ILE A 367 8.00 -26.05 67.42
N GLU A 368 7.09 -26.17 66.41
CA GLU A 368 7.19 -27.22 65.40
C GLU A 368 8.16 -26.81 64.29
N VAL A 369 9.10 -27.72 63.97
CA VAL A 369 9.99 -27.47 62.85
C VAL A 369 9.24 -27.68 61.55
N PRO A 370 9.15 -26.66 60.65
CA PRO A 370 8.47 -26.80 59.40
C PRO A 370 9.23 -27.69 58.41
N GLU A 371 8.55 -28.16 57.38
CA GLU A 371 9.09 -28.85 56.20
C GLU A 371 9.77 -30.22 56.47
N ARG A 372 9.76 -30.77 57.70
CA ARG A 372 10.43 -32.04 58.10
C ARG A 372 9.92 -33.27 57.36
N SER A 373 8.74 -33.21 56.73
CA SER A 373 8.13 -34.33 56.01
C SER A 373 8.38 -34.30 54.49
N ARG A 374 9.16 -33.34 54.00
CA ARG A 374 9.50 -33.29 52.57
C ARG A 374 10.57 -34.30 52.20
N GLY A 375 10.54 -34.78 50.95
CA GLY A 375 11.51 -35.76 50.43
C GLY A 375 12.69 -35.13 49.67
N ASP A 376 12.93 -33.81 49.82
CA ASP A 376 14.01 -33.07 49.15
C ASP A 376 15.05 -32.55 50.15
N GLU A 377 16.06 -31.81 49.67
CA GLU A 377 17.14 -31.24 50.50
C GLU A 377 16.61 -30.33 51.58
N ILE A 378 15.50 -29.59 51.33
CA ILE A 378 14.86 -28.72 52.31
C ILE A 378 14.22 -29.57 53.42
N GLY A 379 13.60 -30.69 53.06
CA GLY A 379 13.10 -31.68 54.04
C GLY A 379 14.21 -32.28 54.89
N SER A 380 15.32 -32.59 54.31
CA SER A 380 16.52 -33.06 55.03
C SER A 380 17.03 -32.03 56.04
N MET A 381 17.04 -30.73 55.69
CA MET A 381 17.36 -29.62 56.59
C MET A 381 16.34 -29.54 57.73
N GLY A 382 15.04 -29.68 57.43
CA GLY A 382 13.99 -29.70 58.44
C GLY A 382 14.13 -30.84 59.44
N ALA A 383 14.43 -32.05 58.97
CA ALA A 383 14.66 -33.21 59.82
C ALA A 383 15.92 -33.08 60.69
N ALA A 384 17.02 -32.55 60.15
CA ALA A 384 18.21 -32.23 60.94
C ALA A 384 17.96 -31.19 62.06
N LEU A 385 17.22 -30.15 61.70
CA LEU A 385 16.82 -29.11 62.64
C LEU A 385 15.93 -29.68 63.79
N GLU A 386 14.97 -30.53 63.45
CA GLU A 386 14.15 -31.23 64.45
C GLU A 386 14.99 -32.09 65.39
N THR A 387 16.01 -32.79 64.85
CA THR A 387 16.96 -33.56 65.67
C THR A 387 17.70 -32.64 66.65
N LEU A 388 18.20 -31.47 66.19
CA LEU A 388 18.86 -30.49 67.02
C LEU A 388 17.91 -29.95 68.12
N ARG A 389 16.67 -29.64 67.77
CA ARG A 389 15.66 -29.21 68.75
C ARG A 389 15.40 -30.24 69.84
N LEU A 390 15.22 -31.51 69.44
CA LEU A 390 15.02 -32.61 70.37
C LEU A 390 16.24 -32.83 71.31
N ASN A 391 17.44 -32.69 70.78
CA ASN A 391 18.66 -32.76 71.60
C ASN A 391 18.77 -31.58 72.57
N ALA A 392 18.37 -30.36 72.16
CA ALA A 392 18.32 -29.20 73.03
C ALA A 392 17.26 -29.39 74.19
N VAL A 393 16.08 -29.98 73.84
CA VAL A 393 15.06 -30.32 74.84
C VAL A 393 15.61 -31.29 75.87
N LYS A 394 16.30 -32.36 75.43
CA LYS A 394 16.95 -33.39 76.34
C LYS A 394 18.01 -32.76 77.21
N ALA A 395 18.89 -31.91 76.64
CA ALA A 395 19.98 -31.26 77.37
C ALA A 395 19.39 -30.33 78.48
N ARG A 396 18.29 -29.61 78.16
CA ARG A 396 17.61 -28.74 79.14
C ARG A 396 16.97 -29.57 80.26
N ALA A 397 16.27 -30.67 79.93
CA ALA A 397 15.69 -31.57 80.95
C ALA A 397 16.76 -32.15 81.90
N LEU A 398 17.95 -32.58 81.40
CA LEU A 398 19.05 -33.04 82.16
C LEU A 398 19.68 -31.92 83.06
N ALA A 399 19.75 -30.72 82.56
CA ALA A 399 20.19 -29.53 83.30
C ALA A 399 19.22 -29.18 84.47
N ASP A 400 17.90 -29.21 84.18
CA ASP A 400 16.92 -28.99 85.24
C ASP A 400 16.86 -30.08 86.29
N GLU A 401 17.09 -31.35 85.90
CA GLU A 401 17.24 -32.52 86.82
C GLU A 401 18.46 -32.39 87.69
N SER A 402 19.61 -31.99 87.12
CA SER A 402 20.87 -31.78 87.87
C SER A 402 20.80 -30.61 88.85
N ALA A 403 20.07 -29.54 88.52
CA ALA A 403 19.85 -28.41 89.40
C ALA A 403 18.88 -28.77 90.57
N GLY A 404 17.91 -29.70 90.33
CA GLY A 404 17.01 -30.18 91.36
C GLY A 404 17.63 -31.11 92.35
N HIS A 405 18.74 -31.74 92.01
CA HIS A 405 19.54 -32.60 92.93
C HIS A 405 20.57 -31.83 93.76
N GLN A 406 20.76 -30.55 93.57
CA GLN A 406 21.64 -29.66 94.35
C GLN A 406 20.92 -28.83 95.42
N GLN A 407 19.66 -29.00 95.61
CA GLN A 407 18.90 -28.45 96.68
C GLN A 407 18.53 -29.52 97.70
#